data_6def813e6dc4e02e8cbf21d9dc5dca0c
#
_entry.id   6def813e6dc4e02e8cbf21d9dc5dca0c
#
_cell.length_a   1.000
_cell.length_b   1.000
_cell.length_c   1.000
_cell.angle_alpha   90.00
_cell.angle_beta   90.00
_cell.angle_gamma   90.00
#
_symmetry.space_group_name_H-M   'P 1'
#
loop_
_entity.id
_entity.type
_entity.pdbx_description
1 polymer ?
#
loop_
_entity_poly.entity_id
_entity_poly.type
_entity_poly.pdbx_seq_one_letter_code
_entity_poly.pdbx_strand_id
1 'polypeptide(L)'
;CMYGGKISAKEISVQSPDGKLKVNIELKDKIYYSVYSGSDLLLSNCSLTMTLDNEVLGKQPKLKSLKRSKIEESVKREIPLKNAIVENHCNTLRMNMAGNYAIEFRIFDNGIAYRFLTDKKGEIEVKGEDFRINFPADYLAHMSQPNSFKTSYEYPYTHIQTKEYKSTDRMSYLPILLETDKQYKLSL
;
A
#
# COMPACT_ATOMS: atom_id res chain seq x y z
N CYS A 1 23.62 -22.12 30.58
CA CYS A 1 23.24 -20.77 30.09
C CYS A 1 23.05 -20.86 28.59
N MET A 2 21.79 -20.91 28.14
CA MET A 2 21.47 -20.86 26.70
C MET A 2 21.28 -19.36 26.32
N TYR A 3 22.17 -18.88 25.49
CA TYR A 3 22.02 -17.60 24.83
C TYR A 3 20.95 -17.74 23.73
N GLY A 4 19.73 -17.29 24.03
CA GLY A 4 18.70 -17.10 23.03
C GLY A 4 19.07 -15.91 22.15
N GLY A 5 19.69 -16.16 21.01
CA GLY A 5 19.93 -15.12 20.01
C GLY A 5 18.60 -14.55 19.55
N LYS A 6 18.35 -13.28 19.83
CA LYS A 6 17.26 -12.52 19.19
C LYS A 6 17.53 -12.55 17.69
N ILE A 7 16.69 -13.25 16.93
CA ILE A 7 16.66 -13.13 15.48
C ILE A 7 16.26 -11.68 15.20
N SER A 8 17.24 -10.85 14.87
CA SER A 8 16.99 -9.50 14.36
C SER A 8 16.16 -9.65 13.09
N ALA A 9 14.91 -9.18 13.13
CA ALA A 9 14.05 -9.12 11.95
C ALA A 9 14.82 -8.30 10.90
N LYS A 10 15.21 -8.95 9.79
CA LYS A 10 15.94 -8.29 8.70
C LYS A 10 15.01 -7.23 8.13
N GLU A 11 15.34 -5.97 8.34
CA GLU A 11 14.59 -4.85 7.78
C GLU A 11 14.63 -4.94 6.25
N ILE A 12 13.46 -5.07 5.65
CA ILE A 12 13.29 -5.11 4.20
C ILE A 12 12.85 -3.72 3.78
N SER A 13 13.64 -3.04 2.93
CA SER A 13 13.30 -1.69 2.47
C SER A 13 13.50 -1.53 0.99
N VAL A 14 12.77 -0.58 0.40
CA VAL A 14 12.91 -0.13 -0.99
C VAL A 14 12.65 1.37 -1.06
N GLN A 15 13.35 2.06 -1.96
CA GLN A 15 13.25 3.51 -2.15
C GLN A 15 12.77 3.85 -3.56
N SER A 16 12.23 5.06 -3.73
CA SER A 16 11.97 5.65 -5.05
C SER A 16 13.26 5.85 -5.84
N PRO A 17 13.18 6.02 -7.18
CA PRO A 17 14.35 6.33 -7.99
C PRO A 17 15.13 7.56 -7.52
N ASP A 18 14.43 8.61 -7.11
CA ASP A 18 15.04 9.85 -6.56
C ASP A 18 15.48 9.74 -5.09
N GLY A 19 15.19 8.61 -4.44
CA GLY A 19 15.56 8.31 -3.05
C GLY A 19 14.72 9.02 -1.98
N LYS A 20 13.73 9.84 -2.34
CA LYS A 20 12.95 10.62 -1.37
C LYS A 20 11.90 9.78 -0.65
N LEU A 21 11.19 8.91 -1.37
CA LEU A 21 10.25 7.98 -0.75
C LEU A 21 10.94 6.68 -0.37
N LYS A 22 10.64 6.18 0.81
CA LYS A 22 11.13 4.90 1.32
C LYS A 22 9.98 4.10 1.91
N VAL A 23 9.92 2.82 1.58
CA VAL A 23 9.01 1.85 2.19
C VAL A 23 9.84 0.87 2.99
N ASN A 24 9.54 0.76 4.29
CA ASN A 24 10.06 -0.27 5.17
C ASN A 24 9.00 -1.35 5.36
N ILE A 25 9.39 -2.61 5.25
CA ILE A 25 8.49 -3.75 5.32
C ILE A 25 8.94 -4.69 6.43
N GLU A 26 7.99 -5.12 7.25
CA GLU A 26 8.20 -6.07 8.34
C GLU A 26 7.28 -7.28 8.16
N LEU A 27 7.84 -8.46 8.31
CA LEU A 27 7.12 -9.73 8.27
C LEU A 27 6.96 -10.24 9.71
N LYS A 28 5.72 -10.15 10.22
CA LYS A 28 5.32 -10.60 11.56
C LYS A 28 4.16 -11.59 11.43
N ASP A 29 3.10 -11.40 12.20
CA ASP A 29 1.82 -12.12 12.04
C ASP A 29 1.11 -11.78 10.72
N LYS A 30 1.39 -10.58 10.17
CA LYS A 30 0.98 -10.11 8.84
C LYS A 30 2.17 -9.49 8.10
N ILE A 31 1.94 -9.02 6.88
CA ILE A 31 2.86 -8.15 6.17
C ILE A 31 2.54 -6.72 6.60
N TYR A 32 3.50 -6.07 7.26
CA TYR A 32 3.42 -4.67 7.66
C TYR A 32 4.32 -3.81 6.81
N TYR A 33 3.92 -2.55 6.62
CA TYR A 33 4.76 -1.57 5.94
C TYR A 33 4.58 -0.17 6.53
N SER A 34 5.63 0.62 6.41
CA SER A 34 5.64 2.04 6.77
C SER A 34 6.26 2.85 5.63
N VAL A 35 5.75 4.06 5.43
CA VAL A 35 6.16 4.94 4.32
C VAL A 35 6.78 6.21 4.88
N TYR A 36 7.92 6.58 4.33
CA TYR A 36 8.68 7.76 4.70
C TYR A 36 8.90 8.66 3.48
N SER A 37 8.92 9.97 3.72
CA SER A 37 9.47 10.97 2.79
C SER A 37 10.65 11.64 3.48
N GLY A 38 11.88 11.38 3.00
CA GLY A 38 13.08 11.71 3.75
C GLY A 38 13.09 11.09 5.13
N SER A 39 13.09 11.90 6.19
CA SER A 39 12.98 11.48 7.59
C SER A 39 11.55 11.44 8.11
N ASP A 40 10.59 11.97 7.37
CA ASP A 40 9.21 12.10 7.81
C ASP A 40 8.41 10.81 7.59
N LEU A 41 7.83 10.29 8.67
CA LEU A 41 6.94 9.15 8.63
C LEU A 41 5.55 9.60 8.15
N LEU A 42 5.11 9.11 7.00
CA LEU A 42 3.82 9.45 6.40
C LEU A 42 2.74 8.42 6.71
N LEU A 43 3.09 7.13 6.66
CA LEU A 43 2.21 6.01 7.02
C LEU A 43 2.97 5.08 7.96
N SER A 44 2.29 4.62 9.01
CA SER A 44 2.90 3.87 10.10
C SER A 44 2.26 2.50 10.30
N ASN A 45 3.06 1.44 10.15
CA ASN A 45 2.63 0.09 10.50
C ASN A 45 1.31 -0.33 9.82
N CYS A 46 1.16 0.02 8.56
CA CYS A 46 0.06 -0.41 7.71
C CYS A 46 0.13 -1.92 7.48
N SER A 47 -0.97 -2.60 7.26
CA SER A 47 -0.97 -4.06 7.08
C SER A 47 -1.73 -4.53 5.85
N LEU A 48 -1.29 -5.67 5.30
CA LEU A 48 -1.81 -6.26 4.07
C LEU A 48 -2.07 -7.75 4.26
N THR A 49 -3.29 -8.20 3.93
CA THR A 49 -3.62 -9.62 3.73
C THR A 49 -4.68 -9.76 2.65
N MET A 50 -4.70 -10.90 1.97
CA MET A 50 -5.71 -11.24 0.97
C MET A 50 -6.32 -12.59 1.31
N THR A 51 -7.63 -12.63 1.48
CA THR A 51 -8.38 -13.84 1.82
C THR A 51 -8.83 -14.54 0.55
N LEU A 52 -8.40 -15.77 0.39
CA LEU A 52 -8.86 -16.72 -0.62
C LEU A 52 -9.82 -17.73 0.02
N ASP A 53 -10.39 -18.64 -0.77
CA ASP A 53 -11.30 -19.67 -0.26
C ASP A 53 -10.72 -20.50 0.89
N ASN A 54 -9.46 -20.93 0.77
CA ASN A 54 -8.84 -21.90 1.66
C ASN A 54 -7.68 -21.35 2.49
N GLU A 55 -7.29 -20.10 2.26
CA GLU A 55 -6.12 -19.51 2.92
C GLU A 55 -6.16 -17.99 2.94
N VAL A 56 -5.29 -17.41 3.79
CA VAL A 56 -5.09 -15.97 3.85
C VAL A 56 -3.63 -15.67 3.50
N LEU A 57 -3.41 -15.08 2.32
CA LEU A 57 -2.10 -14.61 1.90
C LEU A 57 -1.67 -13.44 2.78
N GLY A 58 -0.39 -13.41 3.13
CA GLY A 58 0.14 -12.37 4.02
C GLY A 58 -0.06 -12.63 5.52
N LYS A 59 -0.78 -13.70 5.92
CA LYS A 59 -0.87 -14.14 7.31
C LYS A 59 0.30 -15.07 7.64
N GLN A 60 1.02 -14.78 8.74
CA GLN A 60 2.24 -15.49 9.15
C GLN A 60 3.21 -15.72 7.97
N PRO A 61 3.58 -14.65 7.26
CA PRO A 61 4.30 -14.74 5.99
C PRO A 61 5.70 -15.31 6.20
N LYS A 62 6.09 -16.28 5.36
CA LYS A 62 7.43 -16.86 5.35
C LYS A 62 8.12 -16.49 4.05
N LEU A 63 9.13 -15.65 4.14
CA LEU A 63 9.91 -15.19 2.99
C LEU A 63 10.78 -16.33 2.43
N LYS A 64 10.70 -16.56 1.12
CA LYS A 64 11.60 -17.47 0.38
C LYS A 64 12.76 -16.71 -0.28
N SER A 65 12.44 -15.63 -0.99
CA SER A 65 13.46 -14.85 -1.69
C SER A 65 12.99 -13.42 -1.94
N LEU A 66 13.97 -12.53 -2.17
CA LEU A 66 13.76 -11.14 -2.55
C LEU A 66 14.32 -10.90 -3.95
N LYS A 67 13.58 -10.18 -4.76
CA LYS A 67 14.05 -9.68 -6.05
C LYS A 67 13.83 -8.18 -6.10
N ARG A 68 14.90 -7.42 -6.41
CA ARG A 68 14.85 -5.99 -6.66
C ARG A 68 15.10 -5.74 -8.14
N SER A 69 14.37 -4.82 -8.74
CA SER A 69 14.58 -4.37 -10.10
C SER A 69 14.12 -2.93 -10.27
N LYS A 70 14.43 -2.37 -11.42
CA LYS A 70 13.94 -1.06 -11.87
C LYS A 70 13.05 -1.26 -13.07
N ILE A 71 12.06 -0.40 -13.22
CA ILE A 71 11.25 -0.27 -14.42
C ILE A 71 11.49 1.13 -14.96
N GLU A 72 11.84 1.21 -16.23
CA GLU A 72 12.08 2.47 -16.96
C GLU A 72 11.41 2.31 -18.32
N GLU A 73 10.14 2.67 -18.40
CA GLU A 73 9.30 2.48 -19.59
C GLU A 73 8.50 3.75 -19.85
N SER A 74 8.35 4.11 -21.12
CA SER A 74 7.42 5.15 -21.57
C SER A 74 6.23 4.48 -22.26
N VAL A 75 5.04 4.67 -21.70
CA VAL A 75 3.80 4.08 -22.24
C VAL A 75 3.04 5.14 -23.03
N LYS A 76 2.91 4.93 -24.32
CA LYS A 76 2.03 5.74 -25.18
C LYS A 76 0.60 5.32 -24.95
N ARG A 77 -0.26 6.27 -24.60
CA ARG A 77 -1.70 6.04 -24.45
C ARG A 77 -2.38 5.96 -25.81
N GLU A 78 -3.28 5.01 -25.99
CA GLU A 78 -4.14 4.94 -27.17
C GLU A 78 -5.05 6.17 -27.25
N ILE A 79 -5.63 6.56 -26.13
CA ILE A 79 -6.44 7.77 -26.00
C ILE A 79 -5.69 8.76 -25.13
N PRO A 80 -5.08 9.81 -25.69
CA PRO A 80 -4.40 10.83 -24.92
C PRO A 80 -5.42 11.67 -24.15
N LEU A 81 -5.27 11.69 -22.81
CA LEU A 81 -6.03 12.59 -21.94
C LEU A 81 -5.15 13.81 -21.61
N LYS A 82 -4.74 13.93 -20.33
CA LYS A 82 -3.85 14.99 -19.88
C LYS A 82 -2.44 14.85 -20.44
N ASN A 83 -1.96 13.60 -20.59
CA ASN A 83 -0.64 13.26 -21.13
C ASN A 83 -0.78 12.18 -22.18
N ALA A 84 -0.12 12.35 -23.35
CA ALA A 84 -0.05 11.34 -24.41
C ALA A 84 0.91 10.19 -24.06
N ILE A 85 1.96 10.50 -23.31
CA ILE A 85 2.98 9.56 -22.81
C ILE A 85 2.93 9.55 -21.29
N VAL A 86 2.98 8.38 -20.70
CA VAL A 86 3.08 8.18 -19.25
C VAL A 86 4.38 7.47 -18.96
N GLU A 87 5.21 8.11 -18.15
CA GLU A 87 6.45 7.51 -17.67
C GLU A 87 6.14 6.51 -16.56
N ASN A 88 6.55 5.25 -16.77
CA ASN A 88 6.52 4.20 -15.77
C ASN A 88 7.94 3.99 -15.25
N HIS A 89 8.34 4.84 -14.31
CA HIS A 89 9.68 4.85 -13.74
C HIS A 89 9.59 4.57 -12.24
N CYS A 90 10.04 3.39 -11.81
CA CYS A 90 9.97 2.98 -10.40
C CYS A 90 11.00 1.93 -10.04
N ASN A 91 11.33 1.87 -8.75
CA ASN A 91 12.02 0.74 -8.17
C ASN A 91 11.01 -0.30 -7.68
N THR A 92 11.34 -1.57 -7.86
CA THR A 92 10.47 -2.67 -7.46
C THR A 92 11.13 -3.56 -6.42
N LEU A 93 10.31 -4.07 -5.51
CA LEU A 93 10.68 -5.10 -4.57
C LEU A 93 9.65 -6.21 -4.61
N ARG A 94 10.02 -7.37 -5.14
CA ARG A 94 9.21 -8.59 -5.12
C ARG A 94 9.69 -9.51 -4.01
N MET A 95 8.78 -9.85 -3.12
CA MET A 95 8.98 -10.82 -2.04
C MET A 95 8.24 -12.11 -2.41
N ASN A 96 8.98 -13.17 -2.75
CA ASN A 96 8.40 -14.49 -2.97
C ASN A 96 8.21 -15.17 -1.62
N MET A 97 7.00 -15.62 -1.35
CA MET A 97 6.59 -16.18 -0.08
C MET A 97 6.39 -17.70 -0.17
N ALA A 98 6.42 -18.38 0.95
CA ALA A 98 5.93 -19.76 1.04
C ALA A 98 4.41 -19.77 0.74
N GLY A 99 3.91 -20.86 0.11
CA GLY A 99 2.50 -20.94 -0.29
C GLY A 99 2.22 -20.47 -1.71
N ASN A 100 3.26 -20.39 -2.58
CA ASN A 100 3.14 -20.10 -4.01
C ASN A 100 2.45 -18.75 -4.30
N TYR A 101 2.87 -17.73 -3.58
CA TYR A 101 2.48 -16.35 -3.83
C TYR A 101 3.67 -15.40 -3.66
N ALA A 102 3.53 -14.21 -4.17
CA ALA A 102 4.45 -13.12 -3.93
C ALA A 102 3.68 -11.83 -3.64
N ILE A 103 4.34 -10.87 -3.03
CA ILE A 103 3.89 -9.49 -2.98
C ILE A 103 4.96 -8.62 -3.63
N GLU A 104 4.54 -7.72 -4.51
CA GLU A 104 5.41 -6.78 -5.21
C GLU A 104 5.04 -5.36 -4.82
N PHE A 105 6.01 -4.61 -4.35
CA PHE A 105 5.93 -3.17 -4.15
C PHE A 105 6.59 -2.46 -5.32
N ARG A 106 5.96 -1.38 -5.79
CA ARG A 106 6.50 -0.43 -6.76
C ARG A 106 6.55 0.94 -6.13
N ILE A 107 7.73 1.54 -6.10
CA ILE A 107 7.96 2.83 -5.49
C ILE A 107 8.37 3.79 -6.60
N PHE A 108 7.48 4.75 -6.84
CA PHE A 108 7.66 5.87 -7.75
C PHE A 108 8.15 7.09 -6.97
N ASP A 109 8.62 8.13 -7.67
CA ASP A 109 9.06 9.37 -7.01
C ASP A 109 7.91 10.14 -6.34
N ASN A 110 6.67 9.85 -6.74
CA ASN A 110 5.45 10.50 -6.26
C ASN A 110 4.43 9.54 -5.65
N GLY A 111 4.77 8.28 -5.43
CA GLY A 111 3.81 7.35 -4.87
C GLY A 111 4.31 5.92 -4.73
N ILE A 112 3.47 5.12 -4.12
CA ILE A 112 3.71 3.68 -3.93
C ILE A 112 2.50 2.88 -4.41
N ALA A 113 2.78 1.69 -4.91
CA ALA A 113 1.76 0.70 -5.22
C ALA A 113 2.22 -0.68 -4.77
N TYR A 114 1.27 -1.58 -4.50
CA TYR A 114 1.57 -2.98 -4.26
C TYR A 114 0.58 -3.87 -5.00
N ARG A 115 0.95 -5.14 -5.16
CA ARG A 115 0.05 -6.18 -5.63
C ARG A 115 0.43 -7.54 -5.07
N PHE A 116 -0.58 -8.38 -4.85
CA PHE A 116 -0.37 -9.81 -4.68
C PHE A 116 -0.22 -10.48 -6.04
N LEU A 117 0.64 -11.47 -6.11
CA LEU A 117 0.90 -12.33 -7.25
C LEU A 117 0.79 -13.78 -6.80
N THR A 118 0.27 -14.65 -7.64
CA THR A 118 0.14 -16.06 -7.31
C THR A 118 0.54 -16.93 -8.51
N ASP A 119 1.23 -18.03 -8.22
CA ASP A 119 1.55 -19.10 -9.16
C ASP A 119 0.68 -20.34 -8.90
N LYS A 120 -0.43 -20.19 -8.17
CA LYS A 120 -1.39 -21.26 -7.91
C LYS A 120 -2.07 -21.68 -9.20
N LYS A 121 -2.31 -22.98 -9.32
CA LYS A 121 -3.01 -23.55 -10.48
C LYS A 121 -4.53 -23.55 -10.26
N GLY A 122 -5.27 -23.41 -11.37
CA GLY A 122 -6.73 -23.43 -11.36
C GLY A 122 -7.35 -22.08 -11.07
N GLU A 123 -8.66 -22.08 -10.88
CA GLU A 123 -9.40 -20.88 -10.49
C GLU A 123 -9.13 -20.52 -9.03
N ILE A 124 -9.01 -19.24 -8.76
CA ILE A 124 -8.78 -18.69 -7.43
C ILE A 124 -9.86 -17.65 -7.17
N GLU A 125 -10.65 -17.88 -6.16
CA GLU A 125 -11.64 -16.91 -5.72
C GLU A 125 -11.06 -16.02 -4.61
N VAL A 126 -11.04 -14.70 -4.84
CA VAL A 126 -10.66 -13.71 -3.84
C VAL A 126 -11.92 -13.31 -3.07
N LYS A 127 -11.98 -13.64 -1.79
CA LYS A 127 -13.09 -13.28 -0.90
C LYS A 127 -12.98 -11.88 -0.34
N GLY A 128 -11.76 -11.35 -0.23
CA GLY A 128 -11.53 -10.01 0.25
C GLY A 128 -10.06 -9.68 0.44
N GLU A 129 -9.79 -8.41 0.59
CA GLU A 129 -8.48 -7.86 0.91
C GLU A 129 -8.58 -7.02 2.18
N ASP A 130 -7.74 -7.31 3.18
CA ASP A 130 -7.60 -6.47 4.38
C ASP A 130 -6.42 -5.54 4.15
N PHE A 131 -6.75 -4.30 3.84
CA PHE A 131 -5.83 -3.21 3.56
C PHE A 131 -6.02 -2.14 4.62
N ARG A 132 -5.10 -2.10 5.59
CA ARG A 132 -5.17 -1.14 6.69
C ARG A 132 -4.09 -0.08 6.53
N ILE A 133 -4.52 1.16 6.55
CA ILE A 133 -3.65 2.32 6.57
C ILE A 133 -3.71 2.94 7.95
N ASN A 134 -2.54 3.14 8.56
CA ASN A 134 -2.42 3.83 9.83
C ASN A 134 -1.60 5.09 9.66
N PHE A 135 -2.08 6.18 10.20
CA PHE A 135 -1.43 7.48 10.17
C PHE A 135 -0.63 7.69 11.47
N PRO A 136 0.60 8.23 11.39
CA PRO A 136 1.41 8.51 12.59
C PRO A 136 0.89 9.71 13.39
N ALA A 137 0.07 10.56 12.76
CA ALA A 137 -0.51 11.76 13.33
C ALA A 137 -1.96 11.91 12.87
N ASP A 138 -2.62 12.95 13.33
CA ASP A 138 -3.97 13.30 12.92
C ASP A 138 -3.92 14.14 11.65
N TYR A 139 -4.46 13.64 10.56
CA TYR A 139 -4.46 14.29 9.25
C TYR A 139 -5.84 14.85 8.94
N LEU A 140 -5.91 15.96 8.22
CA LEU A 140 -7.16 16.47 7.69
C LEU A 140 -7.52 15.69 6.42
N ALA A 141 -8.61 14.95 6.47
CA ALA A 141 -9.11 14.16 5.35
C ALA A 141 -10.22 14.89 4.60
N HIS A 142 -10.13 14.92 3.29
CA HIS A 142 -11.14 15.40 2.38
C HIS A 142 -11.80 14.19 1.73
N MET A 143 -13.01 13.87 2.17
CA MET A 143 -13.71 12.65 1.81
C MET A 143 -15.06 12.95 1.18
N SER A 144 -15.42 12.21 0.15
CA SER A 144 -16.76 12.21 -0.37
C SER A 144 -17.49 10.95 0.09
N GLN A 145 -18.61 11.13 0.81
CA GLN A 145 -19.30 10.07 1.54
C GLN A 145 -20.71 9.85 0.99
N PRO A 146 -20.92 8.91 0.07
CA PRO A 146 -22.21 8.64 -0.51
C PRO A 146 -23.17 7.98 0.50
N ASN A 147 -24.47 8.18 0.32
CA ASN A 147 -25.50 7.55 1.14
C ASN A 147 -25.73 6.07 0.77
N SER A 148 -25.37 5.67 -0.44
CA SER A 148 -25.52 4.30 -0.94
C SER A 148 -24.57 4.05 -2.10
N PHE A 149 -24.40 2.76 -2.49
CA PHE A 149 -23.63 2.39 -3.68
C PHE A 149 -24.37 2.68 -5.00
N LYS A 150 -25.67 2.95 -4.96
CA LYS A 150 -26.49 3.30 -6.13
C LYS A 150 -26.71 4.80 -6.15
N THR A 151 -25.72 5.55 -6.61
CA THR A 151 -25.75 7.02 -6.64
C THR A 151 -24.87 7.55 -7.76
N SER A 152 -25.01 8.83 -8.12
CA SER A 152 -24.15 9.52 -9.07
C SER A 152 -22.72 9.74 -8.58
N TYR A 153 -22.47 9.52 -7.29
CA TYR A 153 -21.19 9.81 -6.63
C TYR A 153 -20.80 11.30 -6.63
N GLU A 154 -21.75 12.19 -6.81
CA GLU A 154 -21.57 13.65 -6.82
C GLU A 154 -21.96 14.25 -5.46
N TYR A 155 -21.22 13.88 -4.43
CA TYR A 155 -21.44 14.39 -3.07
C TYR A 155 -20.43 15.47 -2.71
N PRO A 156 -20.82 16.49 -1.94
CA PRO A 156 -19.89 17.44 -1.36
C PRO A 156 -18.82 16.73 -0.53
N TYR A 157 -17.61 17.29 -0.53
CA TYR A 157 -16.56 16.78 0.33
C TYR A 157 -16.81 17.15 1.79
N THR A 158 -16.63 16.18 2.66
CA THR A 158 -16.55 16.36 4.10
C THR A 158 -15.08 16.54 4.48
N HIS A 159 -14.81 17.51 5.34
CA HIS A 159 -13.47 17.80 5.86
C HIS A 159 -13.45 17.39 7.33
N ILE A 160 -12.70 16.34 7.66
CA ILE A 160 -12.69 15.71 8.99
C ILE A 160 -11.28 15.30 9.38
N GLN A 161 -10.97 15.45 10.66
CA GLN A 161 -9.73 14.90 11.20
C GLN A 161 -9.80 13.36 11.23
N THR A 162 -8.72 12.69 10.86
CA THR A 162 -8.71 11.22 10.76
C THR A 162 -9.06 10.51 12.07
N LYS A 163 -8.77 11.12 13.22
CA LYS A 163 -9.17 10.61 14.54
C LYS A 163 -10.68 10.69 14.82
N GLU A 164 -11.37 11.60 14.16
CA GLU A 164 -12.80 11.77 14.33
C GLU A 164 -13.62 10.79 13.50
N TYR A 165 -13.02 10.21 12.45
CA TYR A 165 -13.68 9.23 11.59
C TYR A 165 -13.84 7.89 12.33
N LYS A 166 -15.07 7.42 12.44
CA LYS A 166 -15.45 6.21 13.18
C LYS A 166 -15.92 5.11 12.24
N SER A 167 -15.81 3.86 12.68
CA SER A 167 -16.31 2.70 11.93
C SER A 167 -17.82 2.69 11.68
N THR A 168 -18.58 3.52 12.41
CA THR A 168 -20.01 3.73 12.24
C THR A 168 -20.35 4.82 11.24
N ASP A 169 -19.35 5.58 10.80
CA ASP A 169 -19.56 6.66 9.83
C ASP A 169 -19.77 6.06 8.42
N ARG A 170 -20.32 6.89 7.54
CA ARG A 170 -20.49 6.49 6.14
C ARG A 170 -19.14 6.25 5.49
N MET A 171 -19.09 5.24 4.61
CA MET A 171 -17.89 5.00 3.81
C MET A 171 -17.59 6.19 2.91
N SER A 172 -16.32 6.40 2.63
CA SER A 172 -15.85 7.28 1.59
C SER A 172 -15.45 6.47 0.36
N TYR A 173 -15.67 7.01 -0.82
CA TYR A 173 -15.04 6.45 -2.02
C TYR A 173 -13.70 7.13 -2.32
N LEU A 174 -12.88 6.44 -3.07
CA LEU A 174 -11.57 6.93 -3.49
C LEU A 174 -11.69 7.82 -4.75
N PRO A 175 -10.79 8.78 -4.91
CA PRO A 175 -9.65 9.07 -4.05
C PRO A 175 -10.01 9.87 -2.79
N ILE A 176 -9.26 9.65 -1.71
CA ILE A 176 -9.28 10.49 -0.50
C ILE A 176 -8.02 11.35 -0.50
N LEU A 177 -8.15 12.65 -0.31
CA LEU A 177 -7.02 13.54 -0.10
C LEU A 177 -6.80 13.75 1.39
N LEU A 178 -5.56 13.62 1.82
CA LEU A 178 -5.12 13.85 3.20
C LEU A 178 -4.08 14.97 3.23
N GLU A 179 -4.26 15.91 4.13
CA GLU A 179 -3.27 16.94 4.45
C GLU A 179 -2.59 16.62 5.77
N THR A 180 -1.27 16.50 5.74
CA THR A 180 -0.48 16.24 6.93
C THR A 180 -0.10 17.53 7.64
N ASP A 181 0.30 17.42 8.90
CA ASP A 181 0.86 18.51 9.71
C ASP A 181 2.18 19.08 9.14
N LYS A 182 2.86 18.31 8.26
CA LYS A 182 4.14 18.66 7.64
C LYS A 182 4.01 19.13 6.19
N GLN A 183 2.85 19.61 5.79
CA GLN A 183 2.57 20.13 4.44
C GLN A 183 2.60 19.09 3.31
N TYR A 184 2.70 17.80 3.61
CA TYR A 184 2.50 16.77 2.61
C TYR A 184 1.01 16.62 2.28
N LYS A 185 0.72 16.34 1.02
CA LYS A 185 -0.60 15.93 0.57
C LYS A 185 -0.51 14.51 0.05
N LEU A 186 -1.32 13.63 0.64
CA LEU A 186 -1.39 12.23 0.27
C LEU A 186 -2.72 11.96 -0.43
N SER A 187 -2.70 11.18 -1.49
CA SER A 187 -3.91 10.66 -2.12
C SER A 187 -3.94 9.15 -1.97
N LEU A 188 -5.04 8.64 -1.46
CA LEU A 188 -5.33 7.21 -1.35
C LEU A 188 -6.31 6.80 -2.42
#